data_8c99b9096f27d9b628bd2549e85b1515
#
_entry.id   8c99b9096f27d9b628bd2549e85b1515
#
_cell.length_a   1.000
_cell.length_b   1.000
_cell.length_c   1.000
_cell.angle_alpha   90.00
_cell.angle_beta   90.00
_cell.angle_gamma   90.00
#
_symmetry.space_group_name_H-M   'P 1'
#
loop_
_entity.id
_entity.type
_entity.pdbx_description
1 polymer ?
#
loop_
_entity_poly.entity_id
_entity_poly.type
_entity_poly.pdbx_seq_one_letter_code
_entity_poly.pdbx_strand_id
1 'polypeptide(L)'
;MCSDLAVGPRCRICEDERRDPALICVVEQPSDVIPLERTHEFPGRYHVLGGALSPIDGIDPEDLRISELIDRASSDGVREVVVATNATTTGEATALYIADALRERAPDVAVTRLASGLPVGADLEYADEVTLGKALRGRRAL
;
A
#
# COMPACT_ATOMS: atom_id res chain seq x y z
N MET A 1 -15.82 -2.16 -2.07
CA MET A 1 -15.10 -1.09 -1.40
C MET A 1 -13.58 -1.17 -1.59
N CYS A 2 -12.97 -2.33 -1.36
CA CYS A 2 -11.53 -2.49 -1.53
C CYS A 2 -11.10 -2.76 -2.96
N SER A 3 -12.03 -3.04 -3.86
CA SER A 3 -11.79 -3.44 -5.25
C SER A 3 -11.15 -4.81 -5.39
N ASP A 4 -11.21 -5.61 -4.35
CA ASP A 4 -10.78 -7.01 -4.40
C ASP A 4 -11.78 -7.86 -5.20
N LEU A 5 -11.31 -9.01 -5.69
CA LEU A 5 -12.16 -9.97 -6.39
C LEU A 5 -13.02 -10.72 -5.38
N ALA A 6 -14.26 -10.27 -5.22
CA ALA A 6 -15.20 -10.86 -4.28
C ALA A 6 -16.59 -10.96 -4.92
N VAL A 7 -17.37 -11.92 -4.44
CA VAL A 7 -18.78 -12.01 -4.79
C VAL A 7 -19.54 -11.01 -3.91
N GLY A 8 -20.16 -10.00 -4.54
CA GLY A 8 -20.90 -8.98 -3.84
C GLY A 8 -20.13 -7.65 -3.72
N PRO A 9 -20.74 -6.61 -3.11
CA PRO A 9 -20.16 -5.27 -3.05
C PRO A 9 -18.97 -5.11 -2.13
N ARG A 10 -18.74 -6.07 -1.22
CA ARG A 10 -17.63 -6.07 -0.27
C ARG A 10 -16.99 -7.45 -0.21
N CYS A 11 -15.66 -7.48 -0.12
CA CYS A 11 -14.95 -8.72 0.15
C CYS A 11 -15.10 -9.11 1.63
N ARG A 12 -14.75 -10.36 1.95
CA ARG A 12 -14.84 -10.88 3.33
C ARG A 12 -14.05 -10.03 4.32
N ILE A 13 -12.89 -9.49 3.90
CA ILE A 13 -12.05 -8.64 4.75
C ILE A 13 -12.77 -7.32 5.03
N CYS A 14 -13.36 -6.69 4.02
CA CYS A 14 -14.09 -5.43 4.20
C CYS A 14 -15.34 -5.59 5.07
N GLU A 15 -15.94 -6.77 5.06
CA GLU A 15 -17.13 -7.07 5.87
C GLU A 15 -16.81 -7.43 7.32
N ASP A 16 -15.53 -7.70 7.63
CA ASP A 16 -15.11 -8.05 8.99
C ASP A 16 -15.13 -6.80 9.87
N GLU A 17 -16.11 -6.72 10.76
CA GLU A 17 -16.31 -5.59 11.66
C GLU A 17 -15.21 -5.46 12.72
N ARG A 18 -14.42 -6.49 12.94
CA ARG A 18 -13.28 -6.46 13.88
C ARG A 18 -12.11 -5.67 13.32
N ARG A 19 -12.10 -5.42 12.01
CA ARG A 19 -11.04 -4.66 11.35
C ARG A 19 -11.23 -3.18 11.56
N ASP A 20 -10.10 -2.47 11.69
CA ASP A 20 -10.10 -1.02 11.90
C ASP A 20 -10.38 -0.28 10.58
N PRO A 21 -11.54 0.37 10.43
CA PRO A 21 -11.85 1.11 9.21
C PRO A 21 -11.03 2.38 9.04
N ALA A 22 -10.31 2.81 10.07
CA ALA A 22 -9.45 4.00 10.02
C ALA A 22 -8.10 3.73 9.37
N LEU A 23 -7.75 2.46 9.13
CA LEU A 23 -6.50 2.05 8.50
C LEU A 23 -6.79 1.45 7.13
N ILE A 24 -6.16 1.99 6.09
CA ILE A 24 -6.28 1.47 4.73
C ILE A 24 -4.88 1.09 4.23
N CYS A 25 -4.73 -0.12 3.73
CA CYS A 25 -3.50 -0.57 3.07
C CYS A 25 -3.74 -0.66 1.57
N VAL A 26 -2.96 0.06 0.80
CA VAL A 26 -3.09 0.14 -0.66
C VAL A 26 -2.13 -0.84 -1.31
N VAL A 27 -2.66 -1.75 -2.12
CA VAL A 27 -1.89 -2.74 -2.87
C VAL A 27 -2.21 -2.66 -4.36
N GLU A 28 -1.35 -3.18 -5.20
CA GLU A 28 -1.53 -3.16 -6.65
C GLU A 28 -2.53 -4.20 -7.13
N GLN A 29 -2.43 -5.42 -6.63
CA GLN A 29 -3.24 -6.56 -7.07
C GLN A 29 -3.89 -7.28 -5.87
N PRO A 30 -5.01 -7.98 -6.10
CA PRO A 30 -5.62 -8.78 -5.02
C PRO A 30 -4.69 -9.82 -4.41
N SER A 31 -3.79 -10.39 -5.21
CA SER A 31 -2.82 -11.38 -4.73
C SER A 31 -1.82 -10.81 -3.73
N ASP A 32 -1.63 -9.50 -3.70
CA ASP A 32 -0.72 -8.85 -2.76
C ASP A 32 -1.27 -8.84 -1.32
N VAL A 33 -2.58 -8.98 -1.17
CA VAL A 33 -3.23 -9.04 0.15
C VAL A 33 -2.80 -10.30 0.91
N ILE A 34 -2.62 -11.41 0.21
CA ILE A 34 -2.34 -12.71 0.83
C ILE A 34 -1.07 -12.70 1.69
N PRO A 35 0.11 -12.27 1.18
CA PRO A 35 1.30 -12.24 2.01
C PRO A 35 1.19 -11.26 3.18
N LEU A 36 0.49 -10.15 3.01
CA LEU A 36 0.28 -9.20 4.09
C LEU A 36 -0.60 -9.78 5.19
N GLU A 37 -1.68 -10.49 4.83
CA GLU A 37 -2.55 -11.12 5.82
C GLU A 37 -1.86 -12.27 6.56
N ARG A 38 -0.92 -12.96 5.93
CA ARG A 38 -0.15 -14.02 6.58
C ARG A 38 0.70 -13.52 7.73
N THR A 39 1.05 -12.23 7.75
CA THR A 39 1.84 -11.66 8.84
C THR A 39 1.05 -11.52 10.13
N HIS A 40 -0.28 -11.43 10.04
CA HIS A 40 -1.19 -11.12 11.15
C HIS A 40 -0.85 -9.78 11.84
N GLU A 41 -0.17 -8.88 11.14
CA GLU A 41 0.27 -7.58 11.69
C GLU A 41 -0.62 -6.41 11.25
N PHE A 42 -1.47 -6.61 10.23
CA PHE A 42 -2.28 -5.52 9.71
C PHE A 42 -3.75 -5.67 10.13
N PRO A 43 -4.24 -4.78 11.04
CA PRO A 43 -5.61 -4.88 11.54
C PRO A 43 -6.64 -4.11 10.71
N GLY A 44 -6.22 -3.43 9.66
CA GLY A 44 -7.08 -2.55 8.86
C GLY A 44 -7.72 -3.21 7.65
N ARG A 45 -8.11 -2.38 6.71
CA ARG A 45 -8.75 -2.78 5.45
C ARG A 45 -7.84 -2.50 4.28
N TYR A 46 -8.13 -3.13 3.15
CA TYR A 46 -7.31 -3.01 1.93
C TYR A 46 -8.01 -2.20 0.86
N HIS A 47 -7.20 -1.62 -0.01
CA HIS A 47 -7.67 -1.00 -1.24
C HIS A 47 -6.81 -1.50 -2.39
N VAL A 48 -7.43 -2.19 -3.35
CA VAL A 48 -6.74 -2.78 -4.50
C VAL A 48 -6.84 -1.82 -5.68
N LEU A 49 -5.70 -1.37 -6.19
CA LEU A 49 -5.65 -0.41 -7.30
C LEU A 49 -5.99 -1.04 -8.65
N GLY A 50 -5.63 -2.31 -8.84
CA GLY A 50 -5.77 -2.99 -10.12
C GLY A 50 -4.53 -2.89 -11.00
N GLY A 51 -3.42 -2.40 -10.48
CA GLY A 51 -2.16 -2.27 -11.21
C GLY A 51 -1.30 -1.14 -10.68
N ALA A 52 -0.36 -0.69 -11.51
CA ALA A 52 0.54 0.42 -11.20
C ALA A 52 0.61 1.37 -12.40
N LEU A 53 0.95 2.63 -12.15
CA LEU A 53 1.14 3.63 -13.20
C LEU A 53 2.28 3.19 -14.13
N SER A 54 2.03 3.21 -15.43
CA SER A 54 3.03 2.85 -16.43
C SER A 54 2.75 3.60 -17.74
N PRO A 55 3.40 4.76 -17.97
CA PRO A 55 3.21 5.49 -19.22
C PRO A 55 3.59 4.67 -20.46
N ILE A 56 4.59 3.80 -20.33
CA ILE A 56 5.04 2.94 -21.45
C ILE A 56 3.95 1.97 -21.85
N ASP A 57 3.21 1.42 -20.86
CA ASP A 57 2.12 0.48 -21.10
C ASP A 57 0.76 1.16 -21.26
N GLY A 58 0.74 2.49 -21.25
CA GLY A 58 -0.50 3.26 -21.38
C GLY A 58 -1.40 3.23 -20.16
N ILE A 59 -0.85 2.98 -18.98
CA ILE A 59 -1.62 2.95 -17.74
C ILE A 59 -1.51 4.30 -17.03
N ASP A 60 -2.59 5.05 -17.06
CA ASP A 60 -2.72 6.36 -16.44
C ASP A 60 -3.49 6.26 -15.11
N PRO A 61 -3.50 7.32 -14.29
CA PRO A 61 -4.26 7.30 -13.03
C PRO A 61 -5.73 6.93 -13.18
N GLU A 62 -6.36 7.29 -14.30
CA GLU A 62 -7.76 6.98 -14.58
C GLU A 62 -8.00 5.49 -14.79
N ASP A 63 -6.97 4.72 -15.18
CA ASP A 63 -7.05 3.29 -15.39
C ASP A 63 -6.95 2.50 -14.08
N LEU A 64 -6.61 3.17 -13.00
CA LEU A 64 -6.47 2.59 -11.68
C LEU A 64 -7.54 3.16 -10.75
N ARG A 65 -7.72 2.52 -9.59
CA ARG A 65 -8.74 2.96 -8.62
C ARG A 65 -8.19 3.99 -7.62
N ILE A 66 -7.40 4.94 -8.13
CA ILE A 66 -6.77 5.97 -7.29
C ILE A 66 -7.77 7.01 -6.82
N SER A 67 -8.68 7.46 -7.71
CA SER A 67 -9.71 8.44 -7.31
C SER A 67 -10.61 7.87 -6.23
N GLU A 68 -10.96 6.60 -6.31
CA GLU A 68 -11.76 5.91 -5.29
C GLU A 68 -11.01 5.83 -3.95
N LEU A 69 -9.69 5.63 -3.98
CA LEU A 69 -8.86 5.66 -2.79
C LEU A 69 -8.87 7.06 -2.14
N ILE A 70 -8.72 8.10 -2.95
CA ILE A 70 -8.71 9.48 -2.46
C ILE A 70 -10.06 9.82 -1.81
N ASP A 71 -11.15 9.42 -2.44
CA ASP A 71 -12.49 9.64 -1.88
C ASP A 71 -12.67 8.89 -0.56
N ARG A 72 -12.20 7.64 -0.47
CA ARG A 72 -12.23 6.88 0.77
C ARG A 72 -11.44 7.54 1.88
N ALA A 73 -10.21 7.95 1.56
CA ALA A 73 -9.32 8.57 2.54
C ALA A 73 -9.79 9.94 2.99
N SER A 74 -10.52 10.65 2.14
CA SER A 74 -11.09 11.96 2.46
C SER A 74 -12.35 11.86 3.32
N SER A 75 -12.92 10.67 3.46
CA SER A 75 -14.11 10.48 4.30
C SER A 75 -13.73 10.48 5.77
N ASP A 76 -14.72 10.76 6.62
CA ASP A 76 -14.50 10.83 8.06
C ASP A 76 -14.05 9.49 8.63
N GLY A 77 -13.09 9.54 9.54
CA GLY A 77 -12.65 8.39 10.29
C GLY A 77 -11.40 7.70 9.78
N VAL A 78 -10.92 8.02 8.59
CA VAL A 78 -9.65 7.46 8.08
C VAL A 78 -8.49 8.24 8.70
N ARG A 79 -7.56 7.53 9.36
CA ARG A 79 -6.40 8.14 10.03
C ARG A 79 -5.09 7.89 9.30
N GLU A 80 -4.97 6.74 8.64
CA GLU A 80 -3.72 6.34 8.01
C GLU A 80 -3.97 5.55 6.73
N VAL A 81 -3.18 5.86 5.71
CA VAL A 81 -3.10 5.08 4.46
C VAL A 81 -1.68 4.54 4.35
N VAL A 82 -1.55 3.22 4.42
CA VAL A 82 -0.27 2.53 4.23
C VAL A 82 -0.14 2.19 2.74
N VAL A 83 0.84 2.78 2.08
CA VAL A 83 1.08 2.53 0.67
C VAL A 83 2.01 1.32 0.53
N ALA A 84 1.45 0.21 0.08
CA ALA A 84 2.16 -1.07 -0.04
C ALA A 84 2.25 -1.51 -1.51
N THR A 85 2.56 -0.56 -2.39
CA THR A 85 2.89 -0.86 -3.79
C THR A 85 4.24 -1.57 -3.88
N ASN A 86 4.48 -2.26 -4.98
CA ASN A 86 5.73 -3.01 -5.15
C ASN A 86 6.94 -2.06 -5.22
N ALA A 87 8.11 -2.59 -4.85
CA ALA A 87 9.37 -1.85 -4.89
C ALA A 87 9.97 -1.87 -6.31
N THR A 88 9.14 -1.64 -7.31
CA THR A 88 9.49 -1.52 -8.72
C THR A 88 9.46 -0.05 -9.13
N THR A 89 10.00 0.28 -10.30
CA THR A 89 9.95 1.65 -10.81
C THR A 89 8.50 2.15 -10.92
N THR A 90 7.60 1.32 -11.45
CA THR A 90 6.19 1.69 -11.59
C THR A 90 5.48 1.74 -10.24
N GLY A 91 5.83 0.84 -9.32
CA GLY A 91 5.28 0.85 -7.96
C GLY A 91 5.70 2.07 -7.17
N GLU A 92 6.96 2.50 -7.30
CA GLU A 92 7.45 3.72 -6.66
C GLU A 92 6.77 4.97 -7.25
N ALA A 93 6.63 5.05 -8.57
CA ALA A 93 5.92 6.16 -9.22
C ALA A 93 4.47 6.24 -8.74
N THR A 94 3.81 5.10 -8.61
CA THR A 94 2.44 5.02 -8.11
C THR A 94 2.36 5.49 -6.66
N ALA A 95 3.30 5.07 -5.82
CA ALA A 95 3.35 5.48 -4.41
C ALA A 95 3.50 7.00 -4.27
N LEU A 96 4.39 7.61 -5.05
CA LEU A 96 4.61 9.06 -5.01
C LEU A 96 3.37 9.81 -5.48
N TYR A 97 2.73 9.35 -6.54
CA TYR A 97 1.50 9.95 -7.05
C TYR A 97 0.39 9.94 -5.99
N ILE A 98 0.19 8.79 -5.35
CA ILE A 98 -0.83 8.64 -4.29
C ILE A 98 -0.50 9.56 -3.11
N ALA A 99 0.76 9.58 -2.68
CA ALA A 99 1.18 10.43 -1.55
C ALA A 99 0.91 11.91 -1.83
N ASP A 100 1.23 12.39 -3.02
CA ASP A 100 0.99 13.78 -3.40
C ASP A 100 -0.50 14.11 -3.45
N ALA A 101 -1.30 13.21 -4.03
CA ALA A 101 -2.75 13.40 -4.11
C ALA A 101 -3.40 13.41 -2.72
N LEU A 102 -2.95 12.55 -1.81
CA LEU A 102 -3.47 12.51 -0.45
C LEU A 102 -3.09 13.75 0.37
N ARG A 103 -1.86 14.26 0.18
CA ARG A 103 -1.47 15.52 0.85
C ARG A 103 -2.37 16.68 0.44
N GLU A 104 -2.80 16.70 -0.80
CA GLU A 104 -3.66 17.76 -1.33
C GLU A 104 -5.11 17.61 -0.87
N ARG A 105 -5.64 16.38 -0.94
CA ARG A 105 -7.07 16.11 -0.74
C ARG A 105 -7.43 15.66 0.67
N ALA A 106 -6.49 15.09 1.39
CA ALA A 106 -6.72 14.56 2.74
C ALA A 106 -5.50 14.86 3.64
N PRO A 107 -5.21 16.13 3.92
CA PRO A 107 -3.97 16.53 4.61
C PRO A 107 -3.88 16.02 6.05
N ASP A 108 -5.01 15.65 6.67
CA ASP A 108 -5.01 15.13 8.05
C ASP A 108 -4.75 13.62 8.14
N VAL A 109 -4.69 12.94 7.00
CA VAL A 109 -4.43 11.51 6.94
C VAL A 109 -2.92 11.26 6.89
N ALA A 110 -2.41 10.41 7.78
CA ALA A 110 -1.02 9.99 7.73
C ALA A 110 -0.80 9.07 6.54
N VAL A 111 0.21 9.35 5.74
CA VAL A 111 0.58 8.50 4.59
C VAL A 111 1.90 7.84 4.92
N THR A 112 1.89 6.53 5.00
CA THR A 112 3.06 5.73 5.34
C THR A 112 3.35 4.72 4.24
N ARG A 113 4.52 4.12 4.28
CA ARG A 113 4.92 3.06 3.36
C ARG A 113 5.62 1.96 4.14
N LEU A 114 5.65 0.77 3.56
CA LEU A 114 6.35 -0.36 4.17
C LEU A 114 7.83 -0.04 4.33
N ALA A 115 8.40 -0.39 5.47
CA ALA A 115 9.82 -0.23 5.70
C ALA A 115 10.60 -1.18 4.79
N SER A 116 11.74 -0.70 4.29
CA SER A 116 12.68 -1.54 3.55
C SER A 116 13.70 -2.14 4.52
N GLY A 117 13.99 -3.44 4.33
CA GLY A 117 14.92 -4.11 5.22
C GLY A 117 15.51 -5.37 4.63
N LEU A 118 16.47 -5.93 5.33
CA LEU A 118 17.14 -7.15 4.94
C LEU A 118 16.21 -8.35 5.21
N PRO A 119 16.13 -9.31 4.27
CA PRO A 119 15.32 -10.49 4.49
C PRO A 119 15.93 -11.40 5.56
N VAL A 120 15.04 -12.05 6.32
CA VAL A 120 15.45 -12.99 7.35
C VAL A 120 16.10 -14.21 6.70
N GLY A 121 17.25 -14.63 7.24
CA GLY A 121 17.97 -15.81 6.77
C GLY A 121 18.90 -15.56 5.60
N ALA A 122 19.04 -14.32 5.13
CA ALA A 122 19.97 -13.97 4.05
C ALA A 122 21.30 -13.49 4.60
N ASP A 123 22.39 -13.85 3.90
CA ASP A 123 23.71 -13.35 4.24
C ASP A 123 23.88 -11.92 3.74
N LEU A 124 24.60 -11.12 4.52
CA LEU A 124 24.80 -9.71 4.23
C LEU A 124 25.48 -9.48 2.87
N GLU A 125 26.44 -10.33 2.51
CA GLU A 125 27.20 -10.19 1.27
C GLU A 125 26.35 -10.32 0.00
N TYR A 126 25.17 -10.94 0.10
CA TYR A 126 24.26 -11.12 -1.04
C TYR A 126 23.15 -10.08 -1.10
N ALA A 127 23.12 -9.13 -0.17
CA ALA A 127 22.13 -8.07 -0.19
C ALA A 127 22.44 -7.06 -1.31
N ASP A 128 21.39 -6.59 -1.99
CA ASP A 128 21.57 -5.54 -2.99
C ASP A 128 21.89 -4.20 -2.30
N GLU A 129 22.60 -3.34 -3.03
CA GLU A 129 23.08 -2.07 -2.48
C GLU A 129 21.96 -1.14 -2.04
N VAL A 130 20.85 -1.11 -2.78
CA VAL A 130 19.72 -0.24 -2.48
C VAL A 130 19.07 -0.66 -1.16
N THR A 131 18.76 -1.94 -1.01
CA THR A 131 18.16 -2.48 0.21
C THR A 131 19.09 -2.31 1.41
N LEU A 132 20.38 -2.62 1.23
CA LEU A 132 21.36 -2.47 2.28
C LEU A 132 21.51 -1.02 2.72
N GLY A 133 21.54 -0.08 1.76
CA GLY A 133 21.61 1.34 2.05
C GLY A 133 20.40 1.84 2.83
N LYS A 134 19.20 1.41 2.45
CA LYS A 134 17.98 1.76 3.16
C LYS A 134 17.95 1.16 4.57
N ALA A 135 18.41 -0.09 4.72
CA ALA A 135 18.48 -0.74 6.02
C ALA A 135 19.45 0.00 6.96
N LEU A 136 20.57 0.44 6.41
CA LEU A 136 21.59 1.18 7.18
C LEU A 136 21.05 2.55 7.61
N ARG A 137 20.36 3.26 6.73
CA ARG A 137 19.72 4.55 7.06
C ARG A 137 18.59 4.37 8.08
N GLY A 138 17.87 3.27 8.00
CA GLY A 138 16.75 2.96 8.89
C GLY A 138 17.15 2.16 10.13
N ARG A 139 18.45 2.04 10.42
CA ARG A 139 18.91 1.27 11.57
C ARG A 139 18.28 1.78 12.86
N ARG A 140 17.99 0.85 13.75
CA ARG A 140 17.35 1.13 15.03
C ARG A 140 18.24 0.68 16.18
N ALA A 141 18.02 1.25 17.35
CA ALA A 141 18.72 0.85 18.56
C ALA A 141 18.38 -0.60 18.93
N LEU A 142 19.35 -1.33 19.42
CA LEU A 142 19.11 -2.68 19.91
C LEU A 142 18.33 -2.67 21.22
#